data_8d42e8f32758594226a880a2d6f5f80a
#
_entry.id   8d42e8f32758594226a880a2d6f5f80a
#
_cell.length_a   1.000
_cell.length_b   1.000
_cell.length_c   1.000
_cell.angle_alpha   90.00
_cell.angle_beta   90.00
_cell.angle_gamma   90.00
#
_symmetry.space_group_name_H-M   'P 1'
#
loop_
_entity.id
_entity.type
_entity.pdbx_description
1 polymer ?
#
loop_
_entity_poly.entity_id
_entity_poly.type
_entity_poly.pdbx_seq_one_letter_code
_entity_poly.pdbx_strand_id
1 'polypeptide(L)'
;MMKFLTYIHVYLIQAILNFLPFCWIDVFYDNQTYIGNQLHHPIYLFLWAFSSAIGFYYYSKKIWEKYNVNYIKKNHALICLGMILSCSIPYNDITLLKDLHVWLSILFVAWFILEWFLYIPVHLNKNSILFFINIGLSFVFTFMFGHITGFCEIYFSFTTNILLHHWMFQD
;
A
#
# COMPACT_ATOMS: atom_id res chain seq x y z
N MET A 1 11.28 19.96 -10.45
CA MET A 1 10.80 19.97 -9.05
C MET A 1 9.95 18.73 -8.73
N MET A 2 8.89 18.42 -9.45
CA MET A 2 7.99 17.28 -9.16
C MET A 2 8.69 15.91 -9.19
N LYS A 3 9.56 15.64 -10.16
CA LYS A 3 10.35 14.41 -10.24
C LYS A 3 11.22 14.21 -8.98
N PHE A 4 11.88 15.25 -8.51
CA PHE A 4 12.71 15.22 -7.31
C PHE A 4 11.90 14.87 -6.04
N LEU A 5 10.72 15.47 -5.88
CA LEU A 5 9.83 15.19 -4.73
C LEU A 5 9.36 13.73 -4.69
N THR A 6 9.05 13.14 -5.85
CA THR A 6 8.63 11.73 -5.90
C THR A 6 9.79 10.76 -5.62
N TYR A 7 11.04 11.12 -5.97
CA TYR A 7 12.21 10.35 -5.57
C TYR A 7 12.43 10.41 -4.05
N ILE A 8 12.33 11.60 -3.43
CA ILE A 8 12.38 11.72 -1.96
C ILE A 8 11.28 10.87 -1.31
N HIS A 9 10.05 10.94 -1.83
CA HIS A 9 8.95 10.17 -1.29
C HIS A 9 9.24 8.66 -1.30
N VAL A 10 9.63 8.09 -2.46
CA VAL A 10 9.81 6.62 -2.58
C VAL A 10 11.09 6.15 -1.91
N TYR A 11 12.21 6.79 -2.17
CA TYR A 11 13.53 6.25 -1.78
C TYR A 11 14.01 6.75 -0.42
N LEU A 12 13.37 7.76 0.16
CA LEU A 12 13.70 8.24 1.49
C LEU A 12 12.53 8.03 2.46
N ILE A 13 11.38 8.65 2.22
CA ILE A 13 10.25 8.60 3.16
C ILE A 13 9.68 7.19 3.27
N GLN A 14 9.36 6.56 2.14
CA GLN A 14 8.85 5.18 2.12
C GLN A 14 9.90 4.20 2.66
N ALA A 15 11.18 4.36 2.34
CA ALA A 15 12.23 3.51 2.87
C ALA A 15 12.29 3.61 4.41
N ILE A 16 12.35 4.83 4.97
CA ILE A 16 12.36 5.03 6.43
C ILE A 16 11.14 4.39 7.08
N LEU A 17 9.93 4.70 6.60
CA LEU A 17 8.69 4.20 7.19
C LEU A 17 8.52 2.68 7.09
N ASN A 18 9.07 2.04 6.06
CA ASN A 18 8.96 0.60 5.88
C ASN A 18 10.10 -0.19 6.55
N PHE A 19 11.25 0.41 6.81
CA PHE A 19 12.37 -0.28 7.49
C PHE A 19 12.44 -0.01 8.99
N LEU A 20 11.84 1.06 9.49
CA LEU A 20 11.78 1.38 10.91
C LEU A 20 11.14 0.26 11.79
N PRO A 21 10.10 -0.47 11.35
CA PRO A 21 9.53 -1.61 12.08
C PRO A 21 10.52 -2.69 12.48
N PHE A 22 11.54 -2.95 11.68
CA PHE A 22 12.58 -3.93 11.99
C PHE A 22 13.35 -3.62 13.29
N CYS A 23 13.28 -2.37 13.76
CA CYS A 23 13.86 -1.94 15.03
C CYS A 23 12.92 -2.15 16.23
N TRP A 24 11.62 -2.39 15.99
CA TRP A 24 10.59 -2.39 17.05
C TRP A 24 9.91 -3.73 17.26
N ILE A 25 9.77 -4.52 16.20
CA ILE A 25 8.99 -5.76 16.20
C ILE A 25 9.70 -6.87 15.43
N ASP A 26 9.28 -8.11 15.67
CA ASP A 26 9.55 -9.21 14.74
C ASP A 26 8.58 -9.11 13.55
N VAL A 27 9.05 -8.52 12.46
CA VAL A 27 8.23 -8.27 11.26
C VAL A 27 7.71 -9.56 10.59
N PHE A 28 8.25 -10.72 10.91
CA PHE A 28 7.78 -12.00 10.41
C PHE A 28 6.65 -12.60 11.25
N TYR A 29 6.40 -12.04 12.43
CA TYR A 29 5.34 -12.45 13.32
C TYR A 29 4.31 -11.34 13.58
N ASP A 30 4.77 -10.15 13.98
CA ASP A 30 3.93 -8.98 14.26
C ASP A 30 3.60 -8.21 12.98
N ASN A 31 2.63 -7.29 13.05
CA ASN A 31 2.23 -6.43 11.93
C ASN A 31 2.31 -4.94 12.28
N GLN A 32 2.09 -4.06 11.31
CA GLN A 32 2.11 -2.60 11.50
C GLN A 32 1.06 -2.13 12.51
N THR A 33 -0.09 -2.81 12.55
CA THR A 33 -1.16 -2.52 13.50
C THR A 33 -0.72 -2.74 14.94
N TYR A 34 0.14 -3.74 15.19
CA TYR A 34 0.74 -3.98 16.52
C TYR A 34 1.58 -2.78 16.98
N ILE A 35 2.38 -2.20 16.08
CA ILE A 35 3.19 -1.00 16.39
C ILE A 35 2.28 0.16 16.78
N GLY A 36 1.21 0.39 16.00
CA GLY A 36 0.29 1.50 16.26
C GLY A 36 -0.48 1.38 17.56
N ASN A 37 -0.98 0.18 17.87
CA ASN A 37 -1.91 -0.02 18.97
C ASN A 37 -1.24 -0.59 20.23
N GLN A 38 -0.38 -1.59 20.14
CA GLN A 38 0.23 -2.24 21.30
C GLN A 38 1.50 -1.51 21.76
N LEU A 39 2.32 -1.03 20.83
CA LEU A 39 3.49 -0.22 21.18
C LEU A 39 3.18 1.27 21.31
N HIS A 40 1.91 1.66 21.17
CA HIS A 40 1.44 3.04 21.33
C HIS A 40 2.12 4.05 20.39
N HIS A 41 2.37 3.66 19.11
CA HIS A 41 2.87 4.53 18.06
C HIS A 41 1.84 4.82 16.94
N PRO A 42 0.63 5.36 17.26
CA PRO A 42 -0.43 5.56 16.27
C PRO A 42 -0.03 6.58 15.19
N ILE A 43 0.80 7.57 15.54
CA ILE A 43 1.30 8.56 14.57
C ILE A 43 2.17 7.89 13.51
N TYR A 44 3.02 6.94 13.90
CA TYR A 44 3.81 6.18 12.95
C TYR A 44 2.89 5.38 12.00
N LEU A 45 1.94 4.62 12.52
CA LEU A 45 1.00 3.83 11.71
C LEU A 45 0.23 4.71 10.72
N PHE A 46 -0.26 5.87 11.19
CA PHE A 46 -0.92 6.84 10.33
C PHE A 46 0.01 7.37 9.22
N LEU A 47 1.24 7.77 9.55
CA LEU A 47 2.20 8.30 8.58
C LEU A 47 2.60 7.23 7.54
N TRP A 48 2.76 5.98 7.97
CA TRP A 48 3.04 4.85 7.08
C TRP A 48 1.89 4.62 6.10
N ALA A 49 0.66 4.50 6.59
CA ALA A 49 -0.53 4.31 5.76
C ALA A 49 -0.77 5.48 4.81
N PHE A 50 -0.66 6.72 5.32
CA PHE A 50 -0.82 7.95 4.55
C PHE A 50 0.21 8.06 3.42
N SER A 51 1.49 7.85 3.74
CA SER A 51 2.56 7.90 2.75
C SER A 51 2.36 6.81 1.68
N SER A 52 2.03 5.58 2.07
CA SER A 52 1.78 4.48 1.13
C SER A 52 0.60 4.77 0.19
N ALA A 53 -0.52 5.19 0.75
CA ALA A 53 -1.73 5.48 -0.02
C ALA A 53 -1.59 6.70 -0.94
N ILE A 54 -0.86 7.74 -0.52
CA ILE A 54 -0.54 8.88 -1.41
C ILE A 54 0.28 8.42 -2.61
N GLY A 55 1.27 7.57 -2.40
CA GLY A 55 2.05 7.01 -3.50
C GLY A 55 1.19 6.19 -4.45
N PHE A 56 0.35 5.29 -3.93
CA PHE A 56 -0.61 4.52 -4.73
C PHE A 56 -1.52 5.43 -5.54
N TYR A 57 -2.11 6.44 -4.90
CA TYR A 57 -2.98 7.40 -5.57
C TYR A 57 -2.26 8.17 -6.67
N TYR A 58 -1.14 8.78 -6.35
CA TYR A 58 -0.45 9.70 -7.26
C TYR A 58 0.19 8.96 -8.43
N TYR A 59 0.88 7.85 -8.18
CA TYR A 59 1.59 7.12 -9.23
C TYR A 59 0.63 6.39 -10.17
N SER A 60 -0.41 5.74 -9.63
CA SER A 60 -1.47 5.11 -10.45
C SER A 60 -2.15 6.14 -11.35
N LYS A 61 -2.56 7.27 -10.77
CA LYS A 61 -3.15 8.38 -11.52
C LYS A 61 -2.26 8.82 -12.68
N LYS A 62 -0.95 8.99 -12.44
CA LYS A 62 -0.01 9.44 -13.46
C LYS A 62 0.21 8.39 -14.57
N ILE A 63 0.24 7.13 -14.21
CA ILE A 63 0.30 6.03 -15.18
C ILE A 63 -0.97 6.02 -16.04
N TRP A 64 -2.15 6.05 -15.43
CA TRP A 64 -3.40 6.03 -16.17
C TRP A 64 -3.58 7.27 -17.07
N GLU A 65 -3.20 8.46 -16.60
CA GLU A 65 -3.18 9.68 -17.41
C GLU A 65 -2.22 9.53 -18.62
N LYS A 66 -1.04 8.96 -18.43
CA LYS A 66 -0.04 8.73 -19.49
C LYS A 66 -0.55 7.78 -20.58
N TYR A 67 -1.26 6.73 -20.20
CA TYR A 67 -1.81 5.75 -21.15
C TYR A 67 -3.24 6.06 -21.61
N ASN A 68 -3.76 7.27 -21.29
CA ASN A 68 -5.13 7.70 -21.62
C ASN A 68 -6.20 6.72 -21.14
N VAL A 69 -6.00 6.09 -19.99
CA VAL A 69 -6.99 5.18 -19.39
C VAL A 69 -8.14 5.99 -18.81
N ASN A 70 -9.35 5.64 -19.21
CA ASN A 70 -10.55 6.26 -18.67
C ASN A 70 -10.95 5.59 -17.35
N TYR A 71 -10.50 6.14 -16.23
CA TYR A 71 -10.77 5.62 -14.88
C TYR A 71 -11.62 6.59 -14.05
N ILE A 72 -12.28 6.08 -13.02
CA ILE A 72 -13.14 6.89 -12.15
C ILE A 72 -12.29 7.53 -11.04
N LYS A 73 -11.85 8.78 -11.26
CA LYS A 73 -10.97 9.54 -10.34
C LYS A 73 -11.46 9.57 -8.89
N LYS A 74 -12.79 9.75 -8.69
CA LYS A 74 -13.39 9.79 -7.35
C LYS A 74 -13.31 8.44 -6.65
N ASN A 75 -13.49 7.35 -7.40
CA ASN A 75 -13.38 5.99 -6.86
C ASN A 75 -11.96 5.70 -6.39
N HIS A 76 -10.96 6.00 -7.23
CA HIS A 76 -9.55 5.85 -6.88
C HIS A 76 -9.15 6.65 -5.63
N ALA A 77 -9.61 7.90 -5.53
CA ALA A 77 -9.39 8.72 -4.34
C ALA A 77 -10.06 8.12 -3.08
N LEU A 78 -11.29 7.60 -3.22
CA LEU A 78 -12.01 6.95 -2.12
C LEU A 78 -11.28 5.70 -1.61
N ILE A 79 -10.78 4.87 -2.53
CA ILE A 79 -10.02 3.65 -2.18
C ILE A 79 -8.78 4.02 -1.36
N CYS A 80 -7.97 4.95 -1.85
CA CYS A 80 -6.75 5.36 -1.16
C CYS A 80 -7.03 6.04 0.20
N LEU A 81 -8.08 6.87 0.26
CA LEU A 81 -8.54 7.45 1.53
C LEU A 81 -9.03 6.36 2.49
N GLY A 82 -9.75 5.37 2.00
CA GLY A 82 -10.24 4.24 2.79
C GLY A 82 -9.11 3.43 3.42
N MET A 83 -8.00 3.22 2.69
CA MET A 83 -6.79 2.58 3.27
C MET A 83 -6.23 3.38 4.46
N ILE A 84 -6.18 4.72 4.36
CA ILE A 84 -5.70 5.56 5.45
C ILE A 84 -6.66 5.49 6.65
N LEU A 85 -7.96 5.61 6.39
CA LEU A 85 -8.96 5.60 7.44
C LEU A 85 -9.05 4.25 8.15
N SER A 86 -8.94 3.13 7.42
CA SER A 86 -8.94 1.79 8.03
C SER A 86 -7.79 1.62 9.02
N CYS A 87 -6.59 2.09 8.69
CA CYS A 87 -5.44 2.07 9.60
C CYS A 87 -5.62 3.00 10.82
N SER A 88 -6.52 3.99 10.75
CA SER A 88 -6.82 4.90 11.86
C SER A 88 -7.85 4.34 12.85
N ILE A 89 -8.53 3.23 12.51
CA ILE A 89 -9.45 2.55 13.41
C ILE A 89 -8.64 1.78 14.46
N PRO A 90 -8.88 1.99 15.77
CA PRO A 90 -8.15 1.28 16.81
C PRO A 90 -8.35 -0.24 16.73
N TYR A 91 -7.23 -0.96 16.78
CA TYR A 91 -7.23 -2.42 16.91
C TYR A 91 -7.05 -2.77 18.38
N ASN A 92 -8.15 -2.82 19.11
CA ASN A 92 -8.18 -3.05 20.56
C ASN A 92 -9.10 -4.25 20.91
N ASP A 93 -9.30 -4.50 22.19
CA ASP A 93 -10.12 -5.61 22.69
C ASP A 93 -11.62 -5.47 22.38
N ILE A 94 -12.08 -4.30 21.87
CA ILE A 94 -13.45 -4.12 21.39
C ILE A 94 -13.58 -4.85 20.05
N THR A 95 -14.22 -6.01 20.07
CA THR A 95 -14.36 -6.93 18.94
C THR A 95 -14.86 -6.22 17.67
N LEU A 96 -15.86 -5.35 17.78
CA LEU A 96 -16.42 -4.62 16.64
C LEU A 96 -15.37 -3.73 15.93
N LEU A 97 -14.58 -2.96 16.69
CA LEU A 97 -13.57 -2.07 16.12
C LEU A 97 -12.43 -2.87 15.47
N LYS A 98 -12.03 -3.95 16.14
CA LYS A 98 -11.03 -4.88 15.61
C LYS A 98 -11.48 -5.48 14.27
N ASP A 99 -12.68 -6.02 14.21
CA ASP A 99 -13.22 -6.64 13.01
C ASP A 99 -13.39 -5.60 11.89
N LEU A 100 -13.90 -4.41 12.24
CA LEU A 100 -14.06 -3.31 11.29
C LEU A 100 -12.71 -2.87 10.68
N HIS A 101 -11.66 -2.72 11.52
CA HIS A 101 -10.30 -2.42 11.07
C HIS A 101 -9.82 -3.46 10.04
N VAL A 102 -9.92 -4.74 10.37
CA VAL A 102 -9.45 -5.84 9.50
C VAL A 102 -10.23 -5.87 8.19
N TRP A 103 -11.56 -5.90 8.26
CA TRP A 103 -12.39 -6.00 7.06
C TRP A 103 -12.27 -4.80 6.14
N LEU A 104 -12.21 -3.57 6.67
CA LEU A 104 -12.02 -2.38 5.84
C LEU A 104 -10.62 -2.35 5.21
N SER A 105 -9.57 -2.73 5.93
CA SER A 105 -8.22 -2.80 5.39
C SER A 105 -8.14 -3.79 4.21
N ILE A 106 -8.68 -4.99 4.39
CA ILE A 106 -8.73 -6.00 3.33
C ILE A 106 -9.57 -5.49 2.14
N LEU A 107 -10.75 -4.91 2.41
CA LEU A 107 -11.65 -4.41 1.38
C LEU A 107 -10.97 -3.36 0.49
N PHE A 108 -10.34 -2.35 1.07
CA PHE A 108 -9.74 -1.26 0.30
C PHE A 108 -8.48 -1.69 -0.44
N VAL A 109 -7.67 -2.61 0.12
CA VAL A 109 -6.53 -3.21 -0.60
C VAL A 109 -7.02 -4.07 -1.77
N ALA A 110 -8.01 -4.93 -1.54
CA ALA A 110 -8.60 -5.75 -2.59
C ALA A 110 -9.23 -4.89 -3.70
N TRP A 111 -9.89 -3.81 -3.31
CA TRP A 111 -10.49 -2.87 -4.27
C TRP A 111 -9.44 -2.13 -5.10
N PHE A 112 -8.33 -1.72 -4.50
CA PHE A 112 -7.18 -1.16 -5.22
C PHE A 112 -6.62 -2.14 -6.26
N ILE A 113 -6.43 -3.40 -5.86
CA ILE A 113 -5.96 -4.45 -6.78
C ILE A 113 -6.97 -4.67 -7.92
N LEU A 114 -8.26 -4.76 -7.60
CA LEU A 114 -9.33 -4.89 -8.59
C LEU A 114 -9.36 -3.70 -9.55
N GLU A 115 -9.19 -2.48 -9.05
CA GLU A 115 -9.13 -1.28 -9.88
C GLU A 115 -7.98 -1.36 -10.90
N TRP A 116 -6.82 -1.88 -10.51
CA TRP A 116 -5.72 -2.13 -11.43
C TRP A 116 -6.02 -3.22 -12.46
N PHE A 117 -6.77 -4.26 -12.12
CA PHE A 117 -7.24 -5.24 -13.11
C PHE A 117 -8.23 -4.62 -14.11
N LEU A 118 -9.12 -3.75 -13.65
CA LEU A 118 -10.11 -3.11 -14.50
C LEU A 118 -9.52 -2.03 -15.43
N TYR A 119 -8.53 -1.31 -14.93
CA TYR A 119 -7.92 -0.16 -15.62
C TYR A 119 -6.50 -0.43 -16.09
N ILE A 120 -6.16 -1.70 -16.31
CA ILE A 120 -4.86 -2.04 -16.88
C ILE A 120 -4.72 -1.37 -18.26
N PRO A 121 -3.61 -0.69 -18.55
CA PRO A 121 -3.35 -0.19 -19.89
C PRO A 121 -3.44 -1.35 -20.90
N VAL A 122 -4.15 -1.13 -22.00
CA VAL A 122 -4.53 -2.15 -23.01
C VAL A 122 -3.32 -2.95 -23.55
N HIS A 123 -2.12 -2.42 -23.39
CA HIS A 123 -0.88 -3.12 -23.74
C HIS A 123 -0.21 -3.67 -22.49
N LEU A 124 -0.28 -4.99 -22.30
CA LEU A 124 0.57 -5.69 -21.34
C LEU A 124 2.04 -5.37 -21.66
N ASN A 125 2.64 -4.56 -20.81
CA ASN A 125 4.06 -4.25 -20.89
C ASN A 125 4.80 -4.88 -19.70
N LYS A 126 6.12 -4.84 -19.74
CA LYS A 126 6.98 -5.40 -18.68
C LYS A 126 6.58 -4.89 -17.28
N ASN A 127 6.18 -3.63 -17.17
CA ASN A 127 5.84 -3.03 -15.86
C ASN A 127 4.51 -3.56 -15.30
N SER A 128 3.50 -3.77 -16.16
CA SER A 128 2.25 -4.37 -15.73
C SER A 128 2.45 -5.82 -15.27
N ILE A 129 3.27 -6.58 -15.98
CA ILE A 129 3.63 -7.95 -15.58
C ILE A 129 4.35 -7.94 -14.23
N LEU A 130 5.36 -7.09 -14.04
CA LEU A 130 6.07 -6.97 -12.76
C LEU A 130 5.14 -6.53 -11.62
N PHE A 131 4.21 -5.61 -11.88
CA PHE A 131 3.22 -5.19 -10.89
C PHE A 131 2.35 -6.37 -10.44
N PHE A 132 1.80 -7.18 -11.36
CA PHE A 132 0.98 -8.32 -10.99
C PHE A 132 1.77 -9.47 -10.37
N ILE A 133 3.01 -9.69 -10.77
CA ILE A 133 3.92 -10.61 -10.07
C ILE A 133 4.11 -10.15 -8.62
N ASN A 134 4.34 -8.86 -8.40
CA ASN A 134 4.50 -8.29 -7.05
C ASN A 134 3.24 -8.50 -6.19
N ILE A 135 2.05 -8.26 -6.75
CA ILE A 135 0.80 -8.57 -6.06
C ILE A 135 0.68 -10.05 -5.73
N GLY A 136 0.99 -10.93 -6.69
CA GLY A 136 1.00 -12.38 -6.48
C GLY A 136 1.95 -12.81 -5.36
N LEU A 137 3.17 -12.27 -5.32
CA LEU A 137 4.14 -12.55 -4.26
C LEU A 137 3.66 -12.06 -2.89
N SER A 138 2.95 -10.92 -2.81
CA SER A 138 2.36 -10.45 -1.55
C SER A 138 1.35 -11.46 -0.99
N PHE A 139 0.52 -12.07 -1.85
CA PHE A 139 -0.37 -13.14 -1.44
C PHE A 139 0.39 -14.41 -1.03
N VAL A 140 1.42 -14.81 -1.80
CA VAL A 140 2.25 -15.98 -1.45
C VAL A 140 2.85 -15.82 -0.06
N PHE A 141 3.41 -14.66 0.28
CA PHE A 141 3.96 -14.42 1.62
C PHE A 141 2.87 -14.48 2.69
N THR A 142 1.69 -13.90 2.46
CA THR A 142 0.58 -13.99 3.41
C THR A 142 0.16 -15.45 3.66
N PHE A 143 0.10 -16.27 2.62
CA PHE A 143 -0.19 -17.70 2.76
C PHE A 143 0.93 -18.47 3.47
N MET A 144 2.19 -18.16 3.19
CA MET A 144 3.34 -18.82 3.83
C MET A 144 3.37 -18.58 5.34
N PHE A 145 3.05 -17.36 5.78
CA PHE A 145 3.01 -17.02 7.21
C PHE A 145 1.68 -17.40 7.88
N GLY A 146 0.65 -17.74 7.11
CA GLY A 146 -0.68 -18.07 7.62
C GLY A 146 -1.50 -16.87 8.15
N HIS A 147 -0.93 -15.69 8.14
CA HIS A 147 -1.57 -14.43 8.53
C HIS A 147 -0.85 -13.23 7.92
N ILE A 148 -1.42 -12.03 8.01
CA ILE A 148 -0.80 -10.79 7.55
C ILE A 148 0.24 -10.36 8.59
N THR A 149 1.51 -10.43 8.21
CA THR A 149 2.66 -9.99 9.02
C THR A 149 3.14 -8.60 8.59
N GLY A 150 3.96 -7.95 9.41
CA GLY A 150 4.63 -6.71 9.07
C GLY A 150 5.47 -6.84 7.79
N PHE A 151 6.10 -7.99 7.59
CA PHE A 151 6.82 -8.25 6.34
C PHE A 151 5.90 -8.22 5.11
N CYS A 152 4.71 -8.83 5.18
CA CYS A 152 3.73 -8.79 4.09
C CYS A 152 3.29 -7.36 3.78
N GLU A 153 3.00 -6.58 4.82
CA GLU A 153 2.57 -5.20 4.70
C GLU A 153 3.67 -4.29 4.15
N ILE A 154 4.89 -4.43 4.66
CA ILE A 154 6.08 -3.71 4.17
C ILE A 154 6.37 -4.07 2.72
N TYR A 155 6.40 -5.37 2.41
CA TYR A 155 6.64 -5.83 1.05
C TYR A 155 5.61 -5.24 0.08
N PHE A 156 4.31 -5.39 0.37
CA PHE A 156 3.24 -4.84 -0.46
C PHE A 156 3.36 -3.33 -0.62
N SER A 157 3.47 -2.58 0.48
CA SER A 157 3.44 -1.12 0.42
C SER A 157 4.68 -0.53 -0.25
N PHE A 158 5.86 -1.03 0.09
CA PHE A 158 7.13 -0.48 -0.40
C PHE A 158 7.40 -0.85 -1.85
N THR A 159 7.31 -2.15 -2.18
CA THR A 159 7.59 -2.61 -3.54
C THR A 159 6.56 -2.11 -4.55
N THR A 160 5.28 -2.04 -4.16
CA THR A 160 4.24 -1.46 -5.02
C THR A 160 4.52 0.02 -5.31
N ASN A 161 4.90 0.81 -4.30
CA ASN A 161 5.26 2.22 -4.49
C ASN A 161 6.48 2.37 -5.41
N ILE A 162 7.52 1.54 -5.23
CA ILE A 162 8.71 1.55 -6.11
C ILE A 162 8.32 1.22 -7.55
N LEU A 163 7.56 0.15 -7.77
CA LEU A 163 7.18 -0.29 -9.11
C LEU A 163 6.30 0.74 -9.82
N LEU A 164 5.30 1.30 -9.15
CA LEU A 164 4.44 2.33 -9.72
C LEU A 164 5.22 3.61 -10.01
N HIS A 165 6.11 4.03 -9.11
CA HIS A 165 6.99 5.18 -9.34
C HIS A 165 7.90 4.95 -10.56
N HIS A 166 8.52 3.78 -10.65
CA HIS A 166 9.37 3.43 -11.78
C HIS A 166 8.57 3.42 -13.10
N TRP A 167 7.41 2.78 -13.11
CA TRP A 167 6.52 2.74 -14.28
C TRP A 167 6.05 4.12 -14.74
N MET A 168 5.78 5.03 -13.80
CA MET A 168 5.38 6.41 -14.14
C MET A 168 6.42 7.13 -14.99
N PHE A 169 7.72 6.83 -14.82
CA PHE A 169 8.84 7.49 -15.53
C PHE A 169 9.42 6.71 -16.71
N GLN A 170 9.02 5.49 -16.93
CA GLN A 170 9.40 4.74 -18.14
C GLN A 170 8.54 5.18 -19.31
N ASP A 171 9.17 5.36 -20.49
CA ASP A 171 8.49 5.66 -21.75
C ASP A 171 7.81 4.44 -22.36
#